data_d2380fa8db9938284a665213335aa843
#
_entry.id   d2380fa8db9938284a665213335aa843
#
_cell.length_a   1.000
_cell.length_b   1.000
_cell.length_c   1.000
_cell.angle_alpha   90.00
_cell.angle_beta   90.00
_cell.angle_gamma   90.00
#
_symmetry.space_group_name_H-M   'P 1'
#
loop_
_entity.id
_entity.type
_entity.pdbx_description
1 polymer ?
#
loop_
_entity_poly.entity_id
_entity_poly.type
_entity_poly.pdbx_seq_one_letter_code
_entity_poly.pdbx_strand_id
1 'polypeptide(L)'
;ACVHGALCVSYSGDCRASFVTTGRSANRGECAQICRLEFDLTDGDGHTLVRGKHLLSLRDMHRAERGGAMIDAGVTTFKIAGRLKDAAYVKTTVAAYRRVLDAAIAERADRCERSSFGRSEVSFEPNLDMTFNRGFTNYFLDGGRGAEAPCVGSPETPKMTGRPVAVTTSPSRGNAVFVRPSEPIANGDGLG
;
A
#
# COMPACT_ATOMS: atom_id res chain seq x y z
N ALA A 1 12.63 -10.30 -3.08
CA ALA A 1 11.18 -10.16 -3.36
C ALA A 1 10.66 -8.78 -2.97
N CYS A 2 9.65 -8.26 -3.67
CA CYS A 2 8.92 -7.07 -3.23
C CYS A 2 7.94 -7.46 -2.11
N VAL A 3 7.91 -6.68 -1.02
CA VAL A 3 7.09 -7.02 0.16
C VAL A 3 6.16 -5.89 0.61
N HIS A 4 6.45 -4.65 0.23
CA HIS A 4 5.63 -3.51 0.66
C HIS A 4 5.64 -2.36 -0.36
N GLY A 5 4.49 -1.68 -0.46
CA GLY A 5 4.31 -0.45 -1.22
C GLY A 5 3.49 -0.60 -2.50
N ALA A 6 3.50 0.42 -3.33
CA ALA A 6 2.61 0.52 -4.48
C ALA A 6 2.78 -0.63 -5.49
N LEU A 7 1.65 -1.21 -5.89
CA LEU A 7 1.56 -2.17 -6.98
C LEU A 7 1.36 -1.47 -8.34
N CYS A 8 1.87 -2.09 -9.39
CA CYS A 8 1.62 -1.68 -10.76
C CYS A 8 0.58 -2.60 -11.39
N VAL A 9 -0.47 -2.05 -11.99
CA VAL A 9 -1.50 -2.83 -12.71
C VAL A 9 -1.00 -3.38 -14.03
N SER A 10 0.01 -2.71 -14.61
CA SER A 10 0.66 -3.15 -15.85
C SER A 10 1.85 -4.07 -15.56
N TYR A 11 2.43 -4.64 -16.61
CA TYR A 11 3.72 -5.32 -16.50
C TYR A 11 4.80 -4.28 -16.16
N SER A 12 5.39 -4.41 -14.97
CA SER A 12 6.37 -3.45 -14.48
C SER A 12 7.61 -3.43 -15.37
N GLY A 13 7.99 -2.26 -15.86
CA GLY A 13 9.10 -2.07 -16.79
C GLY A 13 8.69 -2.08 -18.26
N ASP A 14 7.42 -2.33 -18.62
CA ASP A 14 6.92 -2.28 -19.99
C ASP A 14 5.56 -1.55 -20.12
N CYS A 15 5.30 -0.60 -19.24
CA CYS A 15 4.11 0.25 -19.33
C CYS A 15 4.37 1.45 -20.24
N ARG A 16 3.56 1.60 -21.29
CA ARG A 16 3.63 2.70 -22.25
C ARG A 16 2.55 3.76 -22.05
N ALA A 17 1.61 3.55 -21.12
CA ALA A 17 0.47 4.46 -20.92
C ALA A 17 0.91 5.91 -20.70
N SER A 18 1.86 6.16 -19.79
CA SER A 18 2.37 7.52 -19.55
C SER A 18 3.02 8.15 -20.79
N PHE A 19 3.76 7.36 -21.58
CA PHE A 19 4.43 7.87 -22.77
C PHE A 19 3.42 8.30 -23.84
N VAL A 20 2.42 7.47 -24.11
CA VAL A 20 1.38 7.75 -25.09
C VAL A 20 0.54 8.96 -24.72
N THR A 21 0.22 9.12 -23.44
CA THR A 21 -0.68 10.18 -22.96
C THR A 21 0.01 11.51 -22.63
N THR A 22 1.26 11.47 -22.18
CA THR A 22 1.95 12.65 -21.62
C THR A 22 3.38 12.83 -22.13
N GLY A 23 3.91 11.94 -22.97
CA GLY A 23 5.31 11.93 -23.39
C GLY A 23 6.30 11.46 -22.32
N ARG A 24 5.84 11.15 -21.06
CA ARG A 24 6.68 10.74 -19.93
C ARG A 24 6.89 9.23 -19.93
N SER A 25 8.13 8.78 -19.78
CA SER A 25 8.43 7.35 -19.76
C SER A 25 8.34 6.76 -18.36
N ALA A 26 7.31 5.94 -18.12
CA ALA A 26 7.17 5.19 -16.87
C ALA A 26 8.35 4.23 -16.64
N ASN A 27 8.92 3.68 -17.71
CA ASN A 27 10.06 2.74 -17.67
C ASN A 27 11.38 3.44 -17.29
N ARG A 28 11.41 4.78 -17.37
CA ARG A 28 12.54 5.63 -16.95
C ARG A 28 12.29 6.38 -15.65
N GLY A 29 11.28 5.97 -14.88
CA GLY A 29 10.97 6.56 -13.58
C GLY A 29 10.01 7.74 -13.61
N GLU A 30 9.45 8.12 -14.77
CA GLU A 30 8.58 9.30 -14.95
C GLU A 30 7.10 8.93 -15.09
N CYS A 31 6.67 7.88 -14.39
CA CYS A 31 5.28 7.41 -14.43
C CYS A 31 4.30 8.54 -14.06
N ALA A 32 3.36 8.85 -14.96
CA ALA A 32 2.30 9.82 -14.74
C ALA A 32 1.11 9.24 -13.97
N GLN A 33 1.16 7.96 -13.59
CA GLN A 33 0.12 7.26 -12.82
C GLN A 33 -1.27 7.29 -13.49
N ILE A 34 -1.35 7.13 -14.79
CA ILE A 34 -2.60 7.11 -15.57
C ILE A 34 -3.60 6.09 -15.00
N CYS A 35 -3.12 4.93 -14.52
CA CYS A 35 -3.96 3.92 -13.88
C CYS A 35 -4.63 4.36 -12.56
N ARG A 36 -4.32 5.56 -12.06
CA ARG A 36 -4.91 6.14 -10.86
C ARG A 36 -5.97 7.20 -11.16
N LEU A 37 -6.22 7.48 -12.43
CA LEU A 37 -7.29 8.38 -12.86
C LEU A 37 -8.65 7.66 -12.79
N GLU A 38 -9.71 8.43 -12.90
CA GLU A 38 -11.07 7.92 -13.01
C GLU A 38 -11.31 7.39 -14.43
N PHE A 39 -12.06 6.29 -14.52
CA PHE A 39 -12.49 5.66 -15.76
C PHE A 39 -13.95 5.28 -15.67
N ASP A 40 -14.62 5.29 -16.81
CA ASP A 40 -15.91 4.66 -17.00
C ASP A 40 -15.68 3.23 -17.52
N LEU A 41 -16.48 2.28 -17.06
CA LEU A 41 -16.57 0.92 -17.60
C LEU A 41 -17.82 0.84 -18.47
N THR A 42 -17.63 0.45 -19.72
CA THR A 42 -18.73 0.20 -20.67
C THR A 42 -18.72 -1.25 -21.12
N ASP A 43 -19.90 -1.79 -21.47
CA ASP A 43 -20.01 -3.08 -22.15
C ASP A 43 -19.69 -2.98 -23.64
N GLY A 44 -19.82 -4.11 -24.36
CA GLY A 44 -19.56 -4.17 -25.81
C GLY A 44 -20.55 -3.39 -26.66
N ASP A 45 -21.72 -3.05 -26.14
CA ASP A 45 -22.77 -2.27 -26.79
C ASP A 45 -22.67 -0.77 -26.46
N GLY A 46 -21.70 -0.38 -25.62
CA GLY A 46 -21.45 1.00 -25.22
C GLY A 46 -22.26 1.49 -24.02
N HIS A 47 -23.00 0.62 -23.32
CA HIS A 47 -23.71 1.01 -22.09
C HIS A 47 -22.74 1.14 -20.93
N THR A 48 -22.85 2.23 -20.18
CA THR A 48 -22.00 2.46 -19.01
C THR A 48 -22.45 1.57 -17.84
N LEU A 49 -21.56 0.67 -17.42
CA LEU A 49 -21.75 -0.21 -16.26
C LEU A 49 -21.28 0.45 -14.96
N VAL A 50 -20.16 1.17 -15.00
CA VAL A 50 -19.60 1.91 -13.86
C VAL A 50 -19.10 3.26 -14.36
N ARG A 51 -19.32 4.33 -13.60
CA ARG A 51 -18.92 5.67 -13.99
C ARG A 51 -17.99 6.31 -12.95
N GLY A 52 -16.94 7.00 -13.43
CA GLY A 52 -16.08 7.87 -12.64
C GLY A 52 -15.40 7.17 -11.44
N LYS A 53 -14.86 5.96 -11.65
CA LYS A 53 -14.17 5.20 -10.61
C LYS A 53 -12.70 4.96 -10.97
N HIS A 54 -11.86 4.80 -9.95
CA HIS A 54 -10.43 4.48 -10.14
C HIS A 54 -10.23 2.98 -10.41
N LEU A 55 -10.84 2.48 -11.50
CA LEU A 55 -10.99 1.05 -11.79
C LEU A 55 -9.66 0.29 -11.93
N LEU A 56 -8.60 0.97 -12.36
CA LEU A 56 -7.27 0.41 -12.52
C LEU A 56 -6.37 0.66 -11.30
N SER A 57 -6.88 1.35 -10.26
CA SER A 57 -6.12 1.63 -9.05
C SER A 57 -6.02 0.39 -8.17
N LEU A 58 -4.79 -0.02 -7.86
CA LEU A 58 -4.52 -1.16 -6.98
C LEU A 58 -4.28 -0.69 -5.54
N ARG A 59 -4.63 -1.56 -4.59
CA ARG A 59 -4.19 -1.49 -3.20
C ARG A 59 -2.66 -1.61 -3.12
N ASP A 60 -2.11 -1.19 -1.99
CA ASP A 60 -0.67 -1.29 -1.75
C ASP A 60 -0.31 -2.69 -1.22
N MET A 61 0.83 -3.21 -1.66
CA MET A 61 1.32 -4.52 -1.21
C MET A 61 1.70 -4.46 0.27
N HIS A 62 1.28 -5.46 1.03
CA HIS A 62 1.69 -5.67 2.42
C HIS A 62 1.86 -7.17 2.69
N ARG A 63 3.10 -7.62 2.94
CA ARG A 63 3.47 -9.03 3.12
C ARG A 63 4.24 -9.29 4.42
N ALA A 64 4.12 -8.42 5.42
CA ALA A 64 4.85 -8.58 6.67
C ALA A 64 4.55 -9.93 7.33
N GLU A 65 3.26 -10.30 7.43
CA GLU A 65 2.82 -11.57 8.04
C GLU A 65 3.33 -12.83 7.31
N ARG A 66 3.82 -12.68 6.08
CA ARG A 66 4.37 -13.78 5.28
C ARG A 66 5.90 -13.83 5.31
N GLY A 67 6.55 -12.99 6.14
CA GLY A 67 8.01 -12.89 6.23
C GLY A 67 8.70 -14.23 6.47
N GLY A 68 8.24 -14.99 7.45
CA GLY A 68 8.77 -16.34 7.76
C GLY A 68 8.61 -17.32 6.60
N ALA A 69 7.40 -17.40 6.01
CA ALA A 69 7.14 -18.29 4.87
C ALA A 69 7.99 -17.92 3.65
N MET A 70 8.25 -16.63 3.43
CA MET A 70 9.12 -16.18 2.35
C MET A 70 10.59 -16.56 2.59
N ILE A 71 11.08 -16.49 3.84
CA ILE A 71 12.41 -16.99 4.22
C ILE A 71 12.48 -18.50 3.95
N ASP A 72 11.48 -19.27 4.35
CA ASP A 72 11.40 -20.71 4.13
C ASP A 72 11.41 -21.09 2.64
N ALA A 73 10.83 -20.22 1.80
CA ALA A 73 10.88 -20.34 0.34
C ALA A 73 12.21 -19.85 -0.28
N GLY A 74 13.22 -19.48 0.52
CA GLY A 74 14.54 -19.07 0.05
C GLY A 74 14.68 -17.58 -0.30
N VAL A 75 13.74 -16.73 0.12
CA VAL A 75 13.87 -15.28 -0.09
C VAL A 75 14.89 -14.70 0.90
N THR A 76 15.96 -14.10 0.37
CA THR A 76 17.05 -13.49 1.15
C THR A 76 17.02 -11.98 1.16
N THR A 77 16.30 -11.37 0.22
CA THR A 77 16.25 -9.92 0.05
C THR A 77 14.80 -9.42 -0.04
N PHE A 78 14.45 -8.48 0.81
CA PHE A 78 13.10 -7.91 0.94
C PHE A 78 13.11 -6.45 0.49
N LYS A 79 12.37 -6.14 -0.59
CA LYS A 79 12.30 -4.79 -1.14
C LYS A 79 11.03 -4.08 -0.67
N ILE A 80 11.21 -2.93 -0.01
CA ILE A 80 10.15 -1.96 0.28
C ILE A 80 10.17 -0.88 -0.80
N ALA A 81 9.03 -0.65 -1.46
CA ALA A 81 8.88 0.40 -2.46
C ALA A 81 8.42 1.70 -1.78
N GLY A 82 9.21 2.78 -1.90
CA GLY A 82 8.92 4.04 -1.21
C GLY A 82 9.65 5.24 -1.79
N ARG A 83 10.07 5.19 -3.05
CA ARG A 83 10.91 6.23 -3.68
C ARG A 83 10.37 7.66 -3.54
N LEU A 84 9.04 7.85 -3.60
CA LEU A 84 8.38 9.15 -3.51
C LEU A 84 7.62 9.30 -2.18
N LYS A 85 8.03 8.58 -1.14
CA LYS A 85 7.44 8.65 0.19
C LYS A 85 8.31 9.50 1.12
N ASP A 86 7.69 10.04 2.15
CA ASP A 86 8.37 10.84 3.17
C ASP A 86 9.20 9.98 4.14
N ALA A 87 9.96 10.64 4.99
CA ALA A 87 10.83 9.98 5.96
C ALA A 87 10.03 9.20 7.02
N ALA A 88 8.83 9.66 7.39
CA ALA A 88 7.97 8.99 8.35
C ALA A 88 7.49 7.65 7.82
N TYR A 89 7.05 7.60 6.55
CA TYR A 89 6.71 6.36 5.87
C TYR A 89 7.87 5.36 5.87
N VAL A 90 9.07 5.82 5.46
CA VAL A 90 10.24 4.95 5.37
C VAL A 90 10.62 4.42 6.74
N LYS A 91 10.71 5.30 7.75
CA LYS A 91 11.06 4.94 9.13
C LYS A 91 10.09 3.91 9.71
N THR A 92 8.78 4.17 9.60
CA THR A 92 7.73 3.29 10.14
C THR A 92 7.71 1.94 9.44
N THR A 93 7.76 1.96 8.09
CA THR A 93 7.70 0.72 7.31
C THR A 93 8.93 -0.16 7.55
N VAL A 94 10.13 0.43 7.55
CA VAL A 94 11.37 -0.32 7.81
C VAL A 94 11.37 -0.88 9.23
N ALA A 95 10.92 -0.12 10.23
CA ALA A 95 10.83 -0.58 11.62
C ALA A 95 9.86 -1.77 11.76
N ALA A 96 8.68 -1.70 11.13
CA ALA A 96 7.71 -2.79 11.14
C ALA A 96 8.29 -4.07 10.53
N TYR A 97 8.84 -3.98 9.32
CA TYR A 97 9.45 -5.13 8.65
C TYR A 97 10.68 -5.66 9.38
N ARG A 98 11.49 -4.79 10.00
CA ARG A 98 12.64 -5.23 10.77
C ARG A 98 12.21 -6.10 11.96
N ARG A 99 11.19 -5.70 12.71
CA ARG A 99 10.65 -6.50 13.82
C ARG A 99 10.15 -7.86 13.38
N VAL A 100 9.35 -7.90 12.32
CA VAL A 100 8.83 -9.18 11.79
C VAL A 100 9.94 -10.11 11.31
N LEU A 101 10.94 -9.56 10.59
CA LEU A 101 12.04 -10.37 10.09
C LEU A 101 12.97 -10.82 11.21
N ASP A 102 13.22 -10.00 12.24
CA ASP A 102 14.04 -10.40 13.38
C ASP A 102 13.39 -11.53 14.17
N ALA A 103 12.06 -11.47 14.37
CA ALA A 103 11.32 -12.57 14.99
C ALA A 103 11.38 -13.85 14.13
N ALA A 104 11.14 -13.73 12.83
CA ALA A 104 11.18 -14.87 11.92
C ALA A 104 12.57 -15.50 11.81
N ILE A 105 13.64 -14.71 11.90
CA ILE A 105 15.03 -15.20 11.92
C ILE A 105 15.32 -15.90 13.26
N ALA A 106 14.87 -15.34 14.39
CA ALA A 106 15.06 -15.94 15.70
C ALA A 106 14.44 -17.33 15.81
N GLU A 107 13.25 -17.55 15.19
CA GLU A 107 12.61 -18.86 15.08
C GLU A 107 13.38 -19.86 14.20
N ARG A 108 14.34 -19.39 13.41
CA ARG A 108 15.13 -20.15 12.42
C ARG A 108 16.63 -20.00 12.65
N ALA A 109 17.05 -19.80 13.90
CA ALA A 109 18.43 -19.51 14.26
C ALA A 109 19.42 -20.65 13.90
N ASP A 110 18.90 -21.84 13.66
CA ASP A 110 19.66 -23.01 13.19
C ASP A 110 20.12 -22.90 11.72
N ARG A 111 19.43 -22.07 10.91
CA ARG A 111 19.66 -21.99 9.45
C ARG A 111 19.63 -20.58 8.89
N CYS A 112 19.28 -19.58 9.70
CA CYS A 112 19.16 -18.20 9.27
C CYS A 112 19.86 -17.25 10.24
N GLU A 113 20.51 -16.23 9.70
CA GLU A 113 21.09 -15.13 10.45
C GLU A 113 20.86 -13.80 9.75
N ARG A 114 21.07 -12.70 10.45
CA ARG A 114 21.03 -11.36 9.85
C ARG A 114 22.27 -11.14 9.00
N SER A 115 22.08 -10.61 7.80
CA SER A 115 23.19 -10.22 6.92
C SER A 115 23.85 -8.91 7.34
N SER A 116 23.26 -8.13 8.26
CA SER A 116 23.76 -6.84 8.72
C SER A 116 24.11 -6.86 10.20
N PHE A 117 25.20 -6.17 10.59
CA PHE A 117 25.66 -6.09 11.98
C PHE A 117 24.91 -5.04 12.81
N GLY A 118 24.34 -4.03 12.16
CA GLY A 118 23.64 -2.95 12.84
C GLY A 118 22.35 -3.37 13.52
N ARG A 119 22.03 -2.70 14.62
CA ARG A 119 20.72 -2.76 15.26
C ARG A 119 20.07 -1.39 15.18
N SER A 120 18.78 -1.35 14.88
CA SER A 120 18.00 -0.12 14.91
C SER A 120 17.00 -0.21 16.05
N GLU A 121 17.07 0.76 16.95
CA GLU A 121 16.11 0.93 18.02
C GLU A 121 15.18 2.08 17.67
N VAL A 122 13.89 1.88 17.87
CA VAL A 122 12.88 2.91 17.63
C VAL A 122 12.08 3.12 18.90
N SER A 123 11.80 4.39 19.23
CA SER A 123 11.05 4.80 20.44
C SER A 123 9.53 4.82 20.22
N PHE A 124 9.03 4.24 19.15
CA PHE A 124 7.61 4.23 18.79
C PHE A 124 7.18 2.82 18.34
N GLU A 125 5.88 2.55 18.45
CA GLU A 125 5.28 1.34 17.88
C GLU A 125 4.95 1.58 16.40
N PRO A 126 5.58 0.85 15.46
CA PRO A 126 5.33 1.04 14.04
C PRO A 126 3.93 0.54 13.68
N ASN A 127 3.10 1.42 13.12
CA ASN A 127 1.77 1.11 12.62
C ASN A 127 1.70 1.43 11.13
N LEU A 128 1.56 0.40 10.31
CA LEU A 128 1.54 0.54 8.85
C LEU A 128 0.25 1.18 8.33
N ASP A 129 -0.87 1.03 9.03
CA ASP A 129 -2.14 1.66 8.65
C ASP A 129 -2.08 3.19 8.72
N MET A 130 -1.18 3.72 9.54
CA MET A 130 -0.92 5.16 9.65
C MET A 130 0.07 5.68 8.61
N THR A 131 0.62 4.81 7.76
CA THR A 131 1.46 5.21 6.64
C THR A 131 0.63 5.30 5.36
N PHE A 132 1.17 5.98 4.34
CA PHE A 132 0.46 6.08 3.07
C PHE A 132 0.13 4.70 2.50
N ASN A 133 -1.17 4.41 2.37
CA ASN A 133 -1.67 3.22 1.69
C ASN A 133 -3.06 3.48 1.09
N ARG A 134 -3.46 2.64 0.13
CA ARG A 134 -4.79 2.62 -0.53
C ARG A 134 -5.60 1.38 -0.11
N GLY A 135 -5.44 0.98 1.16
CA GLY A 135 -5.77 -0.34 1.63
C GLY A 135 -4.66 -1.33 1.26
N PHE A 136 -4.55 -2.41 2.02
CA PHE A 136 -3.49 -3.40 1.84
C PHE A 136 -3.97 -4.67 1.14
N THR A 137 -3.04 -5.33 0.45
CA THR A 137 -3.22 -6.64 -0.16
C THR A 137 -1.89 -7.41 -0.17
N ASN A 138 -1.93 -8.72 0.01
CA ASN A 138 -0.79 -9.60 -0.27
C ASN A 138 -0.72 -9.99 -1.76
N TYR A 139 -1.63 -9.43 -2.57
CA TYR A 139 -1.81 -9.72 -3.99
C TYR A 139 -2.19 -11.19 -4.18
N PHE A 140 -1.55 -11.92 -5.06
CA PHE A 140 -1.83 -13.32 -5.33
C PHE A 140 -0.88 -14.29 -4.60
N LEU A 141 -0.21 -13.85 -3.52
CA LEU A 141 0.78 -14.68 -2.83
C LEU A 141 0.17 -15.95 -2.23
N ASP A 142 -1.03 -15.84 -1.67
CA ASP A 142 -1.74 -16.97 -1.06
C ASP A 142 -2.65 -17.72 -2.07
N GLY A 143 -2.57 -17.37 -3.35
CA GLY A 143 -3.44 -17.95 -4.39
C GLY A 143 -4.83 -17.30 -4.41
N GLY A 144 -5.84 -18.12 -4.80
CA GLY A 144 -7.23 -17.69 -4.96
C GLY A 144 -7.59 -17.36 -6.41
N ARG A 145 -8.78 -17.85 -6.87
CA ARG A 145 -9.32 -17.62 -8.21
C ARG A 145 -10.83 -17.41 -8.15
N GLY A 146 -11.37 -16.70 -9.12
CA GLY A 146 -12.81 -16.45 -9.18
C GLY A 146 -13.29 -15.69 -7.94
N ALA A 147 -14.30 -16.19 -7.25
CA ALA A 147 -14.88 -15.57 -6.05
C ALA A 147 -13.93 -15.53 -4.84
N GLU A 148 -12.89 -16.40 -4.83
CA GLU A 148 -11.87 -16.46 -3.78
C GLU A 148 -10.65 -15.58 -4.11
N ALA A 149 -10.65 -14.89 -5.26
CA ALA A 149 -9.55 -14.01 -5.62
C ALA A 149 -9.42 -12.88 -4.59
N PRO A 150 -8.18 -12.51 -4.21
CA PRO A 150 -7.98 -11.42 -3.26
C PRO A 150 -8.51 -10.10 -3.85
N CYS A 151 -9.08 -9.26 -3.00
CA CYS A 151 -9.45 -7.91 -3.40
C CYS A 151 -8.17 -7.08 -3.60
N VAL A 152 -7.80 -6.87 -4.85
CA VAL A 152 -6.56 -6.14 -5.21
C VAL A 152 -6.83 -4.70 -5.66
N GLY A 153 -8.09 -4.35 -5.97
CA GLY A 153 -8.49 -3.03 -6.44
C GLY A 153 -8.75 -2.04 -5.31
N SER A 154 -8.55 -0.76 -5.59
CA SER A 154 -8.93 0.38 -4.75
C SER A 154 -9.64 1.43 -5.62
N PRO A 155 -10.92 1.17 -5.99
CA PRO A 155 -11.63 1.99 -6.98
C PRO A 155 -12.19 3.30 -6.43
N GLU A 156 -12.29 3.46 -5.11
CA GLU A 156 -12.94 4.62 -4.50
C GLU A 156 -12.02 5.84 -4.43
N THR A 157 -10.74 5.64 -4.16
CA THR A 157 -9.77 6.72 -4.07
C THR A 157 -8.35 6.27 -4.40
N PRO A 158 -7.55 7.12 -5.10
CA PRO A 158 -6.12 6.88 -5.28
C PRO A 158 -5.29 7.47 -4.13
N LYS A 159 -5.94 8.14 -3.18
CA LYS A 159 -5.31 8.79 -2.03
C LYS A 159 -5.10 7.79 -0.90
N MET A 160 -4.47 8.26 0.16
CA MET A 160 -4.36 7.51 1.42
C MET A 160 -5.76 7.29 2.00
N THR A 161 -6.05 6.04 2.39
CA THR A 161 -7.32 5.69 3.02
C THR A 161 -7.28 5.90 4.53
N GLY A 162 -6.09 5.82 5.15
CA GLY A 162 -5.96 5.90 6.60
C GLY A 162 -6.69 4.79 7.35
N ARG A 163 -6.95 5.04 8.63
CA ARG A 163 -7.82 4.21 9.46
C ARG A 163 -8.97 5.03 10.04
N PRO A 164 -10.13 4.43 10.29
CA PRO A 164 -11.23 5.13 10.96
C PRO A 164 -10.81 5.54 12.38
N VAL A 165 -10.86 6.82 12.70
CA VAL A 165 -10.52 7.37 14.04
C VAL A 165 -11.68 8.11 14.69
N ALA A 166 -12.74 8.41 13.92
CA ALA A 166 -13.91 9.12 14.43
C ALA A 166 -15.14 8.89 13.53
N VAL A 167 -16.30 9.16 14.08
CA VAL A 167 -17.57 9.16 13.33
C VAL A 167 -18.18 10.56 13.43
N THR A 168 -18.67 11.08 12.31
CA THR A 168 -19.39 12.36 12.29
C THR A 168 -20.70 12.26 13.06
N THR A 169 -20.99 13.24 13.92
CA THR A 169 -22.16 13.24 14.81
C THR A 169 -23.26 14.19 14.37
N SER A 170 -22.94 15.16 13.53
CA SER A 170 -23.89 16.14 13.00
C SER A 170 -23.40 16.70 11.65
N PRO A 171 -24.31 17.28 10.85
CA PRO A 171 -23.91 17.99 9.64
C PRO A 171 -22.87 19.06 9.92
N SER A 172 -21.97 19.29 8.97
CA SER A 172 -20.97 20.36 9.05
C SER A 172 -21.66 21.75 9.16
N ARG A 173 -21.07 22.64 9.94
CA ARG A 173 -21.51 24.04 10.05
C ARG A 173 -20.36 24.95 9.66
N GLY A 174 -20.48 25.59 8.50
CA GLY A 174 -19.37 26.35 7.93
C GLY A 174 -18.13 25.45 7.72
N ASN A 175 -17.00 25.82 8.30
CA ASN A 175 -15.74 25.05 8.21
C ASN A 175 -15.55 24.07 9.37
N ALA A 176 -16.57 23.82 10.19
CA ALA A 176 -16.49 22.91 11.34
C ALA A 176 -17.22 21.60 11.06
N VAL A 177 -16.54 20.48 11.38
CA VAL A 177 -17.11 19.13 11.38
C VAL A 177 -17.11 18.62 12.82
N PHE A 178 -18.25 18.11 13.27
CA PHE A 178 -18.40 17.58 14.62
C PHE A 178 -18.25 16.06 14.58
N VAL A 179 -17.29 15.55 15.36
CA VAL A 179 -16.95 14.12 15.36
C VAL A 179 -16.98 13.56 16.77
N ARG A 180 -17.29 12.26 16.89
CA ARG A 180 -17.05 11.47 18.08
C ARG A 180 -15.80 10.63 17.83
N PRO A 181 -14.67 10.96 18.45
CA PRO A 181 -13.45 10.22 18.26
C PRO A 181 -13.53 8.84 18.93
N SER A 182 -12.96 7.83 18.31
CA SER A 182 -12.69 6.50 18.89
C SER A 182 -11.29 6.39 19.51
N GLU A 183 -10.43 7.36 19.20
CA GLU A 183 -9.04 7.46 19.64
C GLU A 183 -8.68 8.92 19.87
N PRO A 184 -7.62 9.20 20.64
CA PRO A 184 -7.12 10.58 20.80
C PRO A 184 -6.75 11.20 19.45
N ILE A 185 -7.24 12.39 19.22
CA ILE A 185 -6.90 13.22 18.03
C ILE A 185 -6.16 14.45 18.55
N ALA A 186 -5.03 14.79 17.91
CA ALA A 186 -4.20 15.91 18.29
C ALA A 186 -4.16 16.99 17.19
N ASN A 187 -3.76 18.19 17.56
CA ASN A 187 -3.50 19.24 16.58
C ASN A 187 -2.34 18.82 15.67
N GLY A 188 -2.58 18.88 14.36
CA GLY A 188 -1.62 18.48 13.33
C GLY A 188 -1.92 17.11 12.72
N ASP A 189 -2.87 16.32 13.27
CA ASP A 189 -3.33 15.11 12.63
C ASP A 189 -4.07 15.43 11.32
N GLY A 190 -3.72 14.72 10.26
CA GLY A 190 -4.41 14.78 8.97
C GLY A 190 -5.67 13.93 9.01
N LEU A 191 -6.82 14.54 8.88
CA LEU A 191 -8.12 13.86 8.79
C LEU A 191 -8.68 13.99 7.38
N GLY A 192 -9.31 12.92 6.85
CA GLY A 192 -9.92 12.87 5.54
C GLY A 192 -11.30 12.19 5.53
#